data_a8b0fec73f1bdec76293280a17665d18
#
_entry.id   a8b0fec73f1bdec76293280a17665d18
#
_cell.length_a   1.000
_cell.length_b   1.000
_cell.length_c   1.000
_cell.angle_alpha   90.00
_cell.angle_beta   90.00
_cell.angle_gamma   90.00
#
_symmetry.space_group_name_H-M   'P 1'
#
loop_
_entity.id
_entity.type
_entity.pdbx_description
1 polymer ?
#
loop_
_entity_poly.entity_id
_entity_poly.type
_entity_poly.pdbx_seq_one_letter_code
_entity_poly.pdbx_strand_id
1 'polypeptide(L)'
;MNKTITHLLLSTILGVNFAFFTSVKANAQQVLTDIEKTGTLRVGVRKDAAPLGYEKDGKWQGVCVKLMEDFHAQLSEELKRPIKLEMLETNLDEGSDKGRYASIKNKRVHVECGPNTITRRAGTGATFSLPFMYTGTYLMMKPTRRLLVNPAGFLEGLKIGVLEGSLTEKFISSRYQLAEQRLYRGRNGRAVGVKEAVAGTTDAFASDGILLVGEAQRQGIPPESYAIEPPGPLTCISYGMLLPVQDEQWKQRINKFLLDSKAINDIVEIFREVDGPASPYINVTIAATDQCSGL
;
A
#
# COMPACT_ATOMS: atom_id res chain seq x y z
N MET A 1 -55.30 -21.23 79.00
CA MET A 1 -55.83 -21.12 77.63
C MET A 1 -55.27 -19.83 76.99
N ASN A 2 -54.10 -19.90 76.41
CA ASN A 2 -53.47 -18.75 75.79
C ASN A 2 -53.36 -19.02 74.29
N LYS A 3 -54.00 -18.17 73.51
CA LYS A 3 -53.87 -18.16 72.02
C LYS A 3 -52.73 -17.27 71.64
N THR A 4 -51.73 -17.85 71.06
CA THR A 4 -50.58 -17.12 70.46
C THR A 4 -50.90 -16.82 68.98
N ILE A 5 -50.95 -15.55 68.65
CA ILE A 5 -51.16 -15.07 67.27
C ILE A 5 -49.77 -14.88 66.63
N THR A 6 -49.52 -15.65 65.62
CA THR A 6 -48.27 -15.53 64.80
C THR A 6 -48.51 -14.55 63.66
N HIS A 7 -47.79 -13.40 63.67
CA HIS A 7 -47.78 -12.45 62.57
C HIS A 7 -46.79 -12.90 61.49
N LEU A 8 -47.33 -13.15 60.34
CA LEU A 8 -46.54 -13.43 59.13
C LEU A 8 -46.13 -12.08 58.46
N LEU A 9 -44.88 -11.75 58.54
CA LEU A 9 -44.29 -10.59 57.79
C LEU A 9 -43.97 -10.98 56.36
N LEU A 10 -44.73 -10.44 55.44
CA LEU A 10 -44.50 -10.58 54.00
C LEU A 10 -43.48 -9.52 53.56
N SER A 11 -42.21 -9.91 53.32
CA SER A 11 -41.20 -9.03 52.80
C SER A 11 -41.23 -9.04 51.24
N THR A 12 -41.75 -8.00 50.65
CA THR A 12 -41.72 -7.75 49.24
C THR A 12 -40.30 -7.27 48.85
N ILE A 13 -39.51 -8.13 48.20
CA ILE A 13 -38.23 -7.78 47.60
C ILE A 13 -38.52 -7.10 46.24
N LEU A 14 -38.36 -5.77 46.18
CA LEU A 14 -38.34 -5.02 44.92
C LEU A 14 -37.02 -5.33 44.22
N GLY A 15 -37.04 -6.19 43.20
CA GLY A 15 -35.91 -6.43 42.31
C GLY A 15 -35.68 -5.23 41.42
N VAL A 16 -34.65 -4.44 41.72
CA VAL A 16 -34.16 -3.39 40.80
C VAL A 16 -33.35 -4.06 39.70
N ASN A 17 -33.94 -4.23 38.51
CA ASN A 17 -33.24 -4.65 37.32
C ASN A 17 -32.36 -3.47 36.82
N PHE A 18 -31.08 -3.48 37.17
CA PHE A 18 -30.07 -2.64 36.55
C PHE A 18 -29.79 -3.21 35.15
N ALA A 19 -30.46 -2.67 34.14
CA ALA A 19 -30.10 -2.90 32.75
C ALA A 19 -28.75 -2.22 32.51
N PHE A 20 -27.68 -3.01 32.47
CA PHE A 20 -26.38 -2.56 31.95
C PHE A 20 -26.54 -2.29 30.45
N PHE A 21 -26.84 -1.05 30.09
CA PHE A 21 -26.64 -0.59 28.74
C PHE A 21 -25.11 -0.56 28.48
N THR A 22 -24.57 -1.65 27.92
CA THR A 22 -23.27 -1.62 27.31
C THR A 22 -23.37 -0.64 26.15
N SER A 23 -22.83 0.58 26.34
CA SER A 23 -22.60 1.53 25.26
C SER A 23 -21.69 0.86 24.26
N VAL A 24 -22.25 0.28 23.21
CA VAL A 24 -21.49 0.00 21.98
C VAL A 24 -20.96 1.36 21.55
N LYS A 25 -19.67 1.61 21.80
CA LYS A 25 -18.99 2.79 21.24
C LYS A 25 -19.22 2.70 19.73
N ALA A 26 -20.13 3.52 19.21
CA ALA A 26 -20.26 3.72 17.79
C ALA A 26 -18.86 4.07 17.30
N ASN A 27 -18.28 3.26 16.40
CA ASN A 27 -17.00 3.54 15.78
C ASN A 27 -17.12 4.91 15.14
N ALA A 28 -16.52 5.91 15.78
CA ALA A 28 -16.68 7.30 15.38
C ALA A 28 -16.13 7.46 13.97
N GLN A 29 -16.92 8.04 13.10
CA GLN A 29 -16.60 8.44 11.74
C GLN A 29 -15.62 9.62 11.77
N GLN A 30 -14.40 9.39 12.29
CA GLN A 30 -13.45 10.45 12.64
C GLN A 30 -12.91 11.16 11.41
N VAL A 31 -12.60 10.41 10.36
CA VAL A 31 -12.03 10.96 9.12
C VAL A 31 -13.06 11.82 8.38
N LEU A 32 -14.27 11.31 8.19
CA LEU A 32 -15.30 12.07 7.48
C LEU A 32 -15.66 13.36 8.23
N THR A 33 -15.79 13.30 9.55
CA THR A 33 -16.05 14.47 10.39
C THR A 33 -14.92 15.51 10.28
N ASP A 34 -13.65 15.07 10.20
CA ASP A 34 -12.54 15.99 9.99
C ASP A 34 -12.56 16.63 8.60
N ILE A 35 -12.88 15.86 7.56
CA ILE A 35 -13.04 16.37 6.19
C ILE A 35 -14.21 17.37 6.13
N GLU A 36 -15.34 17.05 6.75
CA GLU A 36 -16.49 17.97 6.82
C GLU A 36 -16.15 19.27 7.55
N LYS A 37 -15.37 19.20 8.62
CA LYS A 37 -14.93 20.37 9.40
C LYS A 37 -13.89 21.20 8.66
N THR A 38 -12.89 20.57 8.05
CA THR A 38 -11.74 21.25 7.43
C THR A 38 -11.96 21.62 5.97
N GLY A 39 -12.93 20.95 5.30
CA GLY A 39 -13.13 21.09 3.86
C GLY A 39 -11.98 20.48 3.04
N THR A 40 -11.19 19.55 3.60
CA THR A 40 -9.98 19.05 2.94
C THR A 40 -9.84 17.54 3.08
N LEU A 41 -9.66 16.85 1.96
CA LEU A 41 -9.19 15.47 1.92
C LEU A 41 -7.66 15.47 1.80
N ARG A 42 -6.96 14.96 2.83
CA ARG A 42 -5.50 14.85 2.86
C ARG A 42 -5.10 13.43 2.49
N VAL A 43 -4.30 13.30 1.44
CA VAL A 43 -3.84 12.01 0.88
C VAL A 43 -2.33 11.92 0.97
N GLY A 44 -1.82 10.84 1.57
CA GLY A 44 -0.42 10.50 1.55
C GLY A 44 -0.04 9.81 0.24
N VAL A 45 1.04 10.25 -0.38
CA VAL A 45 1.59 9.67 -1.61
C VAL A 45 3.11 9.67 -1.54
N ARG A 46 3.75 8.61 -2.02
CA ARG A 46 5.20 8.54 -2.10
C ARG A 46 5.70 9.15 -3.40
N LYS A 47 6.83 9.89 -3.35
CA LYS A 47 7.49 10.48 -4.53
C LYS A 47 8.47 9.55 -5.24
N ASP A 48 8.83 8.43 -4.61
CA ASP A 48 9.82 7.46 -5.04
C ASP A 48 9.21 6.11 -5.45
N ALA A 49 7.95 6.11 -5.83
CA ALA A 49 7.18 4.90 -6.09
C ALA A 49 6.46 4.94 -7.45
N ALA A 50 7.14 5.41 -8.51
CA ALA A 50 6.59 5.29 -9.86
C ALA A 50 6.29 3.82 -10.20
N PRO A 51 5.17 3.52 -10.86
CA PRO A 51 4.14 4.41 -11.42
C PRO A 51 3.01 4.76 -10.44
N LEU A 52 3.07 4.32 -9.17
CA LEU A 52 1.98 4.54 -8.21
C LEU A 52 1.90 6.00 -7.77
N GLY A 53 3.06 6.57 -7.37
CA GLY A 53 3.17 7.96 -6.98
C GLY A 53 4.57 8.49 -7.28
N TYR A 54 4.66 9.63 -7.93
CA TYR A 54 5.91 10.33 -8.22
C TYR A 54 5.64 11.79 -8.50
N GLU A 55 6.71 12.58 -8.55
CA GLU A 55 6.63 14.00 -8.94
C GLU A 55 7.35 14.21 -10.28
N LYS A 56 6.68 14.87 -11.20
CA LYS A 56 7.27 15.32 -12.48
C LYS A 56 6.86 16.77 -12.71
N ASP A 57 7.84 17.62 -12.98
CA ASP A 57 7.64 19.07 -13.23
C ASP A 57 6.85 19.78 -12.12
N GLY A 58 7.12 19.41 -10.86
CA GLY A 58 6.44 19.96 -9.68
C GLY A 58 5.00 19.48 -9.46
N LYS A 59 4.52 18.52 -10.26
CA LYS A 59 3.17 17.97 -10.17
C LYS A 59 3.19 16.51 -9.73
N TRP A 60 2.24 16.15 -8.88
CA TRP A 60 1.98 14.76 -8.53
C TRP A 60 1.44 13.99 -9.74
N GLN A 61 1.95 12.78 -9.94
CA GLN A 61 1.52 11.88 -11.00
C GLN A 61 1.49 10.43 -10.50
N GLY A 62 0.76 9.57 -11.23
CA GLY A 62 0.72 8.14 -10.99
C GLY A 62 -0.67 7.60 -10.64
N VAL A 63 -0.76 6.27 -10.58
CA VAL A 63 -2.03 5.54 -10.34
C VAL A 63 -2.72 5.99 -9.06
N CYS A 64 -1.96 6.16 -7.96
CA CYS A 64 -2.52 6.61 -6.69
C CYS A 64 -3.07 8.04 -6.75
N VAL A 65 -2.43 8.91 -7.54
CA VAL A 65 -2.91 10.28 -7.75
C VAL A 65 -4.25 10.24 -8.46
N LYS A 66 -4.34 9.52 -9.58
CA LYS A 66 -5.57 9.36 -10.35
C LYS A 66 -6.71 8.77 -9.52
N LEU A 67 -6.45 7.65 -8.82
CA LEU A 67 -7.45 7.02 -7.93
C LEU A 67 -7.97 7.99 -6.87
N MET A 68 -7.09 8.80 -6.29
CA MET A 68 -7.50 9.74 -5.24
C MET A 68 -8.19 10.98 -5.78
N GLU A 69 -7.91 11.40 -7.01
CA GLU A 69 -8.67 12.42 -7.71
C GLU A 69 -10.11 11.95 -8.00
N ASP A 70 -10.28 10.73 -8.47
CA ASP A 70 -11.58 10.13 -8.73
C ASP A 70 -12.38 9.94 -7.43
N PHE A 71 -11.74 9.43 -6.37
CA PHE A 71 -12.36 9.33 -5.05
C PHE A 71 -12.76 10.68 -4.48
N HIS A 72 -11.91 11.69 -4.62
CA HIS A 72 -12.19 13.06 -4.20
C HIS A 72 -13.41 13.65 -4.91
N ALA A 73 -13.52 13.44 -6.23
CA ALA A 73 -14.67 13.89 -7.01
C ALA A 73 -15.96 13.23 -6.49
N GLN A 74 -15.97 11.91 -6.32
CA GLN A 74 -17.11 11.17 -5.76
C GLN A 74 -17.47 11.67 -4.34
N LEU A 75 -16.47 11.86 -3.47
CA LEU A 75 -16.70 12.32 -2.09
C LEU A 75 -17.28 13.73 -2.05
N SER A 76 -16.83 14.63 -2.95
CA SER A 76 -17.36 16.00 -3.07
C SER A 76 -18.83 15.99 -3.49
N GLU A 77 -19.22 15.10 -4.40
CA GLU A 77 -20.61 14.90 -4.84
C GLU A 77 -21.48 14.36 -3.69
N GLU A 78 -21.02 13.33 -2.99
CA GLU A 78 -21.73 12.76 -1.84
C GLU A 78 -21.96 13.78 -0.72
N LEU A 79 -20.97 14.62 -0.43
CA LEU A 79 -21.05 15.67 0.58
C LEU A 79 -21.85 16.91 0.09
N LYS A 80 -22.22 16.95 -1.19
CA LYS A 80 -22.92 18.08 -1.85
C LYS A 80 -22.21 19.43 -1.65
N ARG A 81 -20.88 19.40 -1.58
CA ARG A 81 -20.04 20.59 -1.45
C ARG A 81 -18.63 20.32 -1.99
N PRO A 82 -17.96 21.32 -2.54
CA PRO A 82 -16.57 21.18 -2.94
C PRO A 82 -15.69 20.97 -1.69
N ILE A 83 -14.77 20.04 -1.77
CA ILE A 83 -13.68 19.86 -0.80
C ILE A 83 -12.34 20.00 -1.51
N LYS A 84 -11.30 20.41 -0.80
CA LYS A 84 -9.94 20.50 -1.33
C LYS A 84 -9.29 19.12 -1.30
N LEU A 85 -8.63 18.72 -2.39
CA LEU A 85 -7.70 17.59 -2.38
C LEU A 85 -6.29 18.09 -2.08
N GLU A 86 -5.63 17.51 -1.09
CA GLU A 86 -4.27 17.82 -0.72
C GLU A 86 -3.39 16.57 -0.71
N MET A 87 -2.44 16.50 -1.66
CA MET A 87 -1.45 15.43 -1.73
C MET A 87 -0.26 15.77 -0.85
N LEU A 88 0.09 14.88 0.08
CA LEU A 88 1.18 15.04 1.04
C LEU A 88 2.22 13.94 0.85
N GLU A 89 3.48 14.33 0.80
CA GLU A 89 4.57 13.36 0.68
C GLU A 89 4.63 12.42 1.90
N THR A 90 4.67 11.12 1.63
CA THR A 90 5.01 10.07 2.58
C THR A 90 6.30 9.35 2.15
N ASN A 91 6.91 8.59 3.05
CA ASN A 91 8.13 7.84 2.79
C ASN A 91 8.11 6.45 3.46
N LEU A 92 9.13 5.64 3.16
CA LEU A 92 9.30 4.29 3.72
C LEU A 92 9.91 4.30 5.12
N ASP A 93 10.54 5.40 5.54
CA ASP A 93 11.22 5.52 6.83
C ASP A 93 10.19 5.54 7.98
N GLU A 94 10.13 4.45 8.72
CA GLU A 94 9.18 4.27 9.84
C GLU A 94 9.52 5.17 11.04
N GLY A 95 10.76 5.70 11.14
CA GLY A 95 11.19 6.64 12.17
C GLY A 95 10.88 8.10 11.84
N SER A 96 10.45 8.40 10.63
CA SER A 96 10.13 9.75 10.16
C SER A 96 8.68 10.13 10.43
N ASP A 97 8.41 11.39 10.77
CA ASP A 97 7.05 11.94 10.84
C ASP A 97 6.30 11.85 9.49
N LYS A 98 7.06 11.77 8.39
CA LYS A 98 6.55 11.54 7.05
C LYS A 98 6.44 10.05 6.70
N GLY A 99 6.83 9.16 7.61
CA GLY A 99 6.63 7.72 7.45
C GLY A 99 5.15 7.42 7.18
N ARG A 100 4.87 6.52 6.23
CA ARG A 100 3.49 6.21 5.81
C ARG A 100 2.59 5.80 6.97
N TYR A 101 3.06 4.92 7.88
CA TYR A 101 2.31 4.52 9.06
C TYR A 101 2.17 5.65 10.09
N ALA A 102 3.25 6.40 10.34
CA ALA A 102 3.23 7.56 11.22
C ALA A 102 2.25 8.63 10.71
N SER A 103 2.21 8.88 9.41
CA SER A 103 1.29 9.85 8.79
C SER A 103 -0.19 9.50 9.01
N ILE A 104 -0.56 8.21 8.99
CA ILE A 104 -1.91 7.75 9.34
C ILE A 104 -2.15 7.86 10.85
N LYS A 105 -1.25 7.29 11.67
CA LYS A 105 -1.37 7.28 13.14
C LYS A 105 -1.50 8.69 13.71
N ASN A 106 -0.73 9.64 13.20
CA ASN A 106 -0.71 11.03 13.65
C ASN A 106 -1.76 11.89 12.96
N LYS A 107 -2.69 11.29 12.19
CA LYS A 107 -3.78 11.99 11.47
C LYS A 107 -3.28 13.08 10.50
N ARG A 108 -2.04 12.99 10.05
CA ARG A 108 -1.47 13.87 9.05
C ARG A 108 -2.16 13.69 7.71
N VAL A 109 -2.52 12.44 7.38
CA VAL A 109 -3.29 12.07 6.19
C VAL A 109 -4.50 11.21 6.58
N HIS A 110 -5.56 11.24 5.78
CA HIS A 110 -6.78 10.46 5.95
C HIS A 110 -6.69 9.08 5.31
N VAL A 111 -5.89 8.98 4.28
CA VAL A 111 -5.56 7.78 3.52
C VAL A 111 -4.15 7.92 2.97
N GLU A 112 -3.42 6.82 2.88
CA GLU A 112 -2.14 6.79 2.16
C GLU A 112 -2.23 5.76 1.05
N CYS A 113 -2.04 6.20 -0.20
CA CYS A 113 -2.00 5.37 -1.38
C CYS A 113 -0.56 5.25 -1.89
N GLY A 114 -0.09 4.01 -1.97
CA GLY A 114 1.27 3.71 -2.37
C GLY A 114 1.54 2.20 -2.40
N PRO A 115 2.80 1.80 -2.55
CA PRO A 115 3.20 0.39 -2.54
C PRO A 115 3.17 -0.17 -1.11
N ASN A 116 1.96 -0.31 -0.57
CA ASN A 116 1.73 -0.83 0.76
C ASN A 116 1.32 -2.28 0.69
N THR A 117 2.25 -3.19 0.89
CA THR A 117 1.95 -4.61 0.98
C THR A 117 0.99 -4.89 2.13
N ILE A 118 -0.14 -5.52 1.82
CA ILE A 118 -1.12 -5.93 2.83
C ILE A 118 -0.48 -7.00 3.71
N THR A 119 -0.29 -6.68 4.98
CA THR A 119 0.31 -7.57 5.98
C THR A 119 -0.41 -7.46 7.31
N ARG A 120 -0.32 -8.51 8.13
CA ARG A 120 -0.82 -8.46 9.52
C ARG A 120 0.25 -7.84 10.42
N ARG A 121 0.32 -6.51 10.48
CA ARG A 121 1.21 -5.78 11.40
C ARG A 121 0.39 -5.23 12.57
N ALA A 122 0.59 -5.77 13.75
CA ALA A 122 0.01 -5.21 14.98
C ALA A 122 0.75 -3.91 15.39
N GLY A 123 0.04 -2.99 16.04
CA GLY A 123 0.65 -1.83 16.70
C GLY A 123 1.00 -0.64 15.81
N THR A 124 0.77 -0.69 14.50
CA THR A 124 1.09 0.42 13.59
C THR A 124 0.09 1.58 13.65
N GLY A 125 -1.09 1.38 14.23
CA GLY A 125 -2.18 2.36 14.20
C GLY A 125 -2.85 2.53 12.83
N ALA A 126 -2.47 1.69 11.86
CA ALA A 126 -3.05 1.67 10.52
C ALA A 126 -3.57 0.28 10.15
N THR A 127 -4.58 0.24 9.31
CA THR A 127 -5.14 -0.94 8.65
C THR A 127 -5.05 -0.77 7.14
N PHE A 128 -5.51 -1.77 6.38
CA PHE A 128 -5.49 -1.74 4.93
C PHE A 128 -6.90 -1.76 4.36
N SER A 129 -7.06 -1.12 3.20
CA SER A 129 -8.20 -1.33 2.32
C SER A 129 -8.18 -2.74 1.71
N LEU A 130 -9.20 -3.06 0.91
CA LEU A 130 -9.11 -4.13 -0.08
C LEU A 130 -7.92 -3.89 -1.02
N PRO A 131 -7.37 -4.95 -1.62
CA PRO A 131 -6.29 -4.79 -2.59
C PRO A 131 -6.77 -4.03 -3.83
N PHE A 132 -5.93 -3.11 -4.30
CA PHE A 132 -6.14 -2.40 -5.56
C PHE A 132 -5.17 -2.82 -6.67
N MET A 133 -4.11 -3.56 -6.32
CA MET A 133 -3.11 -4.05 -7.27
C MET A 133 -2.42 -5.30 -6.76
N TYR A 134 -2.07 -6.21 -7.67
CA TYR A 134 -1.20 -7.36 -7.42
C TYR A 134 0.15 -7.13 -8.08
N THR A 135 1.20 -7.58 -7.40
CA THR A 135 2.59 -7.51 -7.85
C THR A 135 3.40 -8.58 -7.14
N GLY A 136 4.71 -8.54 -7.27
CA GLY A 136 5.62 -9.42 -6.55
C GLY A 136 7.07 -9.10 -6.84
N THR A 137 7.97 -9.83 -6.20
CA THR A 137 9.41 -9.63 -6.34
C THR A 137 9.91 -10.15 -7.69
N TYR A 138 10.68 -9.32 -8.36
CA TYR A 138 11.43 -9.62 -9.57
C TYR A 138 12.87 -9.12 -9.43
N LEU A 139 13.73 -9.58 -10.33
CA LEU A 139 15.10 -9.14 -10.46
C LEU A 139 15.26 -8.36 -11.79
N MET A 140 15.67 -7.10 -11.73
CA MET A 140 16.05 -6.32 -12.90
C MET A 140 17.56 -6.37 -13.07
N MET A 141 18.03 -6.56 -14.30
CA MET A 141 19.45 -6.69 -14.62
C MET A 141 19.77 -6.20 -16.02
N LYS A 142 21.05 -6.02 -16.31
CA LYS A 142 21.53 -5.85 -17.67
C LYS A 142 21.19 -7.10 -18.51
N PRO A 143 20.71 -6.99 -19.76
CA PRO A 143 20.30 -8.15 -20.57
C PRO A 143 21.39 -9.23 -20.71
N THR A 144 22.67 -8.83 -20.78
CA THR A 144 23.80 -9.76 -20.86
C THR A 144 24.04 -10.59 -19.59
N ARG A 145 23.40 -10.22 -18.46
CA ARG A 145 23.46 -10.96 -17.18
C ARG A 145 22.34 -11.99 -17.03
N ARG A 146 21.38 -12.04 -17.94
CA ARG A 146 20.18 -12.89 -17.83
C ARG A 146 20.49 -14.38 -17.61
N LEU A 147 21.51 -14.91 -18.28
CA LEU A 147 21.90 -16.32 -18.11
C LEU A 147 22.66 -16.57 -16.79
N LEU A 148 23.32 -15.55 -16.25
CA LEU A 148 24.04 -15.63 -14.98
C LEU A 148 23.10 -15.53 -13.77
N VAL A 149 22.16 -14.63 -13.83
CA VAL A 149 21.19 -14.38 -12.74
C VAL A 149 19.99 -15.33 -12.91
N ASN A 150 20.12 -16.54 -12.36
CA ASN A 150 19.05 -17.53 -12.38
C ASN A 150 18.29 -17.54 -11.06
N PRO A 151 17.06 -16.99 -10.99
CA PRO A 151 16.29 -16.90 -9.74
C PRO A 151 15.86 -18.28 -9.17
N ALA A 152 15.89 -19.33 -9.96
CA ALA A 152 15.64 -20.69 -9.47
C ALA A 152 16.85 -21.28 -8.71
N GLY A 153 18.04 -20.72 -8.90
CA GLY A 153 19.28 -21.13 -8.23
C GLY A 153 19.51 -20.41 -6.90
N PHE A 154 20.77 -20.45 -6.44
CA PHE A 154 21.19 -19.88 -5.15
C PHE A 154 21.72 -18.43 -5.26
N LEU A 155 21.95 -17.92 -6.46
CA LEU A 155 22.59 -16.62 -6.76
C LEU A 155 23.93 -16.44 -6.02
N GLU A 156 24.67 -17.55 -5.80
CA GLU A 156 25.94 -17.57 -5.06
C GLU A 156 26.97 -16.61 -5.68
N GLY A 157 27.56 -15.77 -4.85
CA GLY A 157 28.58 -14.80 -5.24
C GLY A 157 28.08 -13.64 -6.12
N LEU A 158 26.78 -13.60 -6.45
CA LEU A 158 26.20 -12.51 -7.21
C LEU A 158 25.82 -11.34 -6.30
N LYS A 159 26.06 -10.12 -6.77
CA LYS A 159 25.70 -8.87 -6.09
C LYS A 159 24.25 -8.51 -6.39
N ILE A 160 23.37 -8.75 -5.41
CA ILE A 160 21.95 -8.46 -5.54
C ILE A 160 21.62 -7.20 -4.72
N GLY A 161 21.27 -6.13 -5.43
CA GLY A 161 20.81 -4.88 -4.83
C GLY A 161 19.40 -5.00 -4.29
N VAL A 162 19.12 -4.39 -3.13
CA VAL A 162 17.79 -4.30 -2.51
C VAL A 162 17.61 -2.96 -1.82
N LEU A 163 16.37 -2.48 -1.73
CA LEU A 163 16.05 -1.29 -0.95
C LEU A 163 15.96 -1.66 0.54
N GLU A 164 16.80 -1.03 1.38
CA GLU A 164 16.81 -1.24 2.84
C GLU A 164 15.42 -0.99 3.48
N GLY A 165 15.04 -1.84 4.42
CA GLY A 165 13.75 -1.78 5.12
C GLY A 165 12.57 -2.31 4.31
N SER A 166 12.78 -2.79 3.07
CA SER A 166 11.72 -3.37 2.25
C SER A 166 11.42 -4.84 2.62
N LEU A 167 10.22 -5.32 2.25
CA LEU A 167 9.92 -6.75 2.34
C LEU A 167 10.74 -7.57 1.35
N THR A 168 11.09 -6.98 0.21
CA THR A 168 11.98 -7.60 -0.79
C THR A 168 13.37 -7.87 -0.21
N GLU A 169 13.94 -6.94 0.57
CA GLU A 169 15.21 -7.18 1.28
C GLU A 169 15.12 -8.43 2.15
N LYS A 170 14.07 -8.53 2.98
CA LYS A 170 13.86 -9.70 3.84
C LYS A 170 13.71 -11.00 3.06
N PHE A 171 12.98 -10.96 1.94
CA PHE A 171 12.82 -12.10 1.06
C PHE A 171 14.16 -12.54 0.45
N ILE A 172 14.93 -11.61 -0.13
CA ILE A 172 16.24 -11.91 -0.73
C ILE A 172 17.21 -12.45 0.33
N SER A 173 17.26 -11.85 1.52
CA SER A 173 18.11 -12.32 2.64
C SER A 173 17.78 -13.75 3.05
N SER A 174 16.51 -14.11 3.08
CA SER A 174 16.09 -15.45 3.51
C SER A 174 16.24 -16.50 2.41
N ARG A 175 15.95 -16.14 1.16
CA ARG A 175 15.90 -17.06 0.03
C ARG A 175 17.26 -17.29 -0.62
N TYR A 176 18.11 -16.26 -0.68
CA TYR A 176 19.39 -16.26 -1.39
C TYR A 176 20.54 -15.93 -0.44
N GLN A 177 20.77 -16.81 0.55
CA GLN A 177 21.74 -16.59 1.62
C GLN A 177 23.20 -16.53 1.14
N LEU A 178 23.49 -17.08 -0.04
CA LEU A 178 24.82 -17.11 -0.65
C LEU A 178 25.04 -15.92 -1.61
N ALA A 179 24.03 -15.06 -1.83
CA ALA A 179 24.15 -13.85 -2.60
C ALA A 179 24.81 -12.74 -1.77
N GLU A 180 25.64 -11.93 -2.39
CA GLU A 180 26.18 -10.71 -1.80
C GLU A 180 25.12 -9.60 -1.88
N GLN A 181 24.55 -9.19 -0.75
CA GLN A 181 23.52 -8.15 -0.75
C GLN A 181 24.15 -6.76 -0.75
N ARG A 182 23.64 -5.90 -1.65
CA ARG A 182 23.94 -4.47 -1.67
C ARG A 182 22.72 -3.66 -1.26
N LEU A 183 22.81 -3.01 -0.09
CA LEU A 183 21.71 -2.22 0.47
C LEU A 183 21.71 -0.80 -0.09
N TYR A 184 20.61 -0.40 -0.69
CA TYR A 184 20.35 0.97 -1.15
C TYR A 184 19.41 1.66 -0.17
N ARG A 185 19.71 2.93 0.17
CA ARG A 185 19.05 3.63 1.26
C ARG A 185 18.36 4.91 0.81
N GLY A 186 17.35 5.29 1.59
CA GLY A 186 16.67 6.56 1.47
C GLY A 186 15.86 6.70 0.17
N ARG A 187 15.41 7.92 -0.09
CA ARG A 187 14.50 8.28 -1.18
C ARG A 187 15.02 7.91 -2.58
N ASN A 188 16.31 8.02 -2.79
CA ASN A 188 16.94 7.72 -4.09
C ASN A 188 17.45 6.29 -4.21
N GLY A 189 17.28 5.46 -3.18
CA GLY A 189 17.87 4.12 -3.13
C GLY A 189 17.44 3.24 -4.31
N ARG A 190 16.13 3.23 -4.65
CA ARG A 190 15.63 2.48 -5.81
C ARG A 190 16.20 3.04 -7.13
N ALA A 191 16.25 4.36 -7.26
CA ALA A 191 16.78 5.01 -8.47
C ALA A 191 18.23 4.61 -8.74
N VAL A 192 19.07 4.63 -7.72
CA VAL A 192 20.48 4.21 -7.82
C VAL A 192 20.57 2.72 -8.10
N GLY A 193 19.79 1.88 -7.40
CA GLY A 193 19.79 0.43 -7.58
C GLY A 193 19.42 -0.01 -9.01
N VAL A 194 18.36 0.57 -9.57
CA VAL A 194 17.95 0.32 -10.96
C VAL A 194 19.05 0.75 -11.94
N LYS A 195 19.57 1.96 -11.78
CA LYS A 195 20.65 2.47 -12.64
C LYS A 195 21.88 1.57 -12.62
N GLU A 196 22.31 1.11 -11.45
CA GLU A 196 23.49 0.26 -11.31
C GLU A 196 23.27 -1.15 -11.85
N ALA A 197 22.08 -1.72 -11.71
CA ALA A 197 21.73 -3.03 -12.28
C ALA A 197 21.72 -2.98 -13.81
N VAL A 198 21.13 -1.95 -14.41
CA VAL A 198 21.12 -1.74 -15.86
C VAL A 198 22.54 -1.48 -16.41
N ALA A 199 23.36 -0.75 -15.69
CA ALA A 199 24.77 -0.55 -16.05
C ALA A 199 25.62 -1.82 -15.88
N GLY A 200 25.17 -2.80 -15.06
CA GLY A 200 25.90 -4.03 -14.73
C GLY A 200 26.93 -3.86 -13.61
N THR A 201 26.85 -2.77 -12.83
CA THR A 201 27.66 -2.53 -11.63
C THR A 201 27.24 -3.44 -10.47
N THR A 202 25.95 -3.76 -10.37
CA THR A 202 25.39 -4.88 -9.62
C THR A 202 24.89 -5.93 -10.62
N ASP A 203 24.85 -7.20 -10.21
CA ASP A 203 24.39 -8.26 -11.08
C ASP A 203 22.88 -8.18 -11.32
N ALA A 204 22.11 -7.82 -10.27
CA ALA A 204 20.70 -7.48 -10.37
C ALA A 204 20.27 -6.55 -9.26
N PHE A 205 19.11 -5.90 -9.42
CA PHE A 205 18.39 -5.19 -8.37
C PHE A 205 17.02 -5.81 -8.18
N ALA A 206 16.70 -6.24 -6.94
CA ALA A 206 15.44 -6.85 -6.58
C ALA A 206 14.45 -5.83 -6.02
N SER A 207 13.24 -5.83 -6.55
CA SER A 207 12.10 -5.05 -6.05
C SER A 207 10.81 -5.62 -6.62
N ASP A 208 9.67 -5.03 -6.24
CA ASP A 208 8.40 -5.33 -6.87
C ASP A 208 8.45 -4.95 -8.34
N GLY A 209 8.01 -5.83 -9.24
CA GLY A 209 8.16 -5.67 -10.69
C GLY A 209 7.63 -4.34 -11.21
N ILE A 210 6.45 -3.93 -10.74
CA ILE A 210 5.84 -2.65 -11.11
C ILE A 210 6.73 -1.45 -10.73
N LEU A 211 7.43 -1.52 -9.59
CA LEU A 211 8.33 -0.45 -9.14
C LEU A 211 9.67 -0.45 -9.88
N LEU A 212 10.13 -1.62 -10.35
CA LEU A 212 11.33 -1.72 -11.20
C LEU A 212 11.10 -1.03 -12.54
N VAL A 213 10.01 -1.41 -13.21
CA VAL A 213 9.64 -0.83 -14.49
C VAL A 213 9.35 0.65 -14.37
N GLY A 214 8.60 1.04 -13.31
CA GLY A 214 8.27 2.43 -13.05
C GLY A 214 9.49 3.31 -12.84
N GLU A 215 10.47 2.81 -12.13
CA GLU A 215 11.71 3.56 -11.90
C GLU A 215 12.56 3.64 -13.17
N ALA A 216 12.65 2.56 -13.96
CA ALA A 216 13.36 2.58 -15.23
C ALA A 216 12.75 3.61 -16.19
N GLN A 217 11.43 3.64 -16.33
CA GLN A 217 10.72 4.61 -17.16
C GLN A 217 10.91 6.05 -16.66
N ARG A 218 10.82 6.28 -15.35
CA ARG A 218 11.06 7.59 -14.75
C ARG A 218 12.47 8.14 -15.06
N GLN A 219 13.43 7.24 -15.20
CA GLN A 219 14.82 7.58 -15.59
C GLN A 219 15.04 7.66 -17.12
N GLY A 220 14.01 7.41 -17.93
CA GLY A 220 14.14 7.36 -19.38
C GLY A 220 14.96 6.16 -19.88
N ILE A 221 15.06 5.08 -19.10
CA ILE A 221 15.76 3.86 -19.48
C ILE A 221 14.85 3.04 -20.40
N PRO A 222 15.22 2.81 -21.65
CA PRO A 222 14.38 2.10 -22.59
C PRO A 222 14.30 0.59 -22.25
N PRO A 223 13.17 -0.08 -22.54
CA PRO A 223 12.90 -1.48 -22.15
C PRO A 223 13.97 -2.48 -22.64
N GLU A 224 14.60 -2.24 -23.79
CA GLU A 224 15.64 -3.08 -24.33
C GLU A 224 16.99 -3.00 -23.58
N SER A 225 17.14 -2.02 -22.70
CA SER A 225 18.35 -1.83 -21.89
C SER A 225 18.37 -2.67 -20.60
N TYR A 226 17.27 -3.34 -20.27
CA TYR A 226 17.19 -4.20 -19.10
C TYR A 226 16.43 -5.50 -19.37
N ALA A 227 16.66 -6.51 -18.52
CA ALA A 227 15.84 -7.71 -18.44
C ALA A 227 15.19 -7.80 -17.04
N ILE A 228 14.02 -8.38 -16.98
CA ILE A 228 13.30 -8.69 -15.72
C ILE A 228 13.12 -10.21 -15.64
N GLU A 229 13.53 -10.79 -14.54
CA GLU A 229 13.45 -12.22 -14.25
C GLU A 229 12.87 -12.48 -12.85
N PRO A 230 12.19 -13.61 -12.68
CA PRO A 230 11.70 -14.55 -13.72
C PRO A 230 10.50 -13.97 -14.49
N PRO A 231 9.93 -14.71 -15.46
CA PRO A 231 8.73 -14.26 -16.20
C PRO A 231 7.50 -14.01 -15.31
N GLY A 232 7.34 -14.75 -14.22
CA GLY A 232 6.34 -14.53 -13.18
C GLY A 232 6.98 -14.12 -11.85
N PRO A 233 6.25 -13.53 -10.91
CA PRO A 233 6.82 -13.02 -9.67
C PRO A 233 7.35 -14.14 -8.75
N LEU A 234 8.45 -13.88 -8.05
CA LEU A 234 9.01 -14.76 -7.01
C LEU A 234 8.16 -14.79 -5.73
N THR A 235 7.40 -13.75 -5.49
CA THR A 235 6.48 -13.61 -4.34
C THR A 235 5.18 -13.01 -4.81
N CYS A 236 4.07 -13.39 -4.18
CA CYS A 236 2.79 -12.73 -4.41
C CYS A 236 2.57 -11.63 -3.39
N ILE A 237 2.35 -10.42 -3.87
CA ILE A 237 2.15 -9.21 -3.07
C ILE A 237 0.88 -8.52 -3.55
N SER A 238 -0.01 -8.19 -2.62
CA SER A 238 -1.15 -7.31 -2.87
C SER A 238 -0.94 -5.96 -2.20
N TYR A 239 -1.21 -4.87 -2.93
CA TYR A 239 -1.17 -3.51 -2.40
C TYR A 239 -2.56 -3.05 -1.98
N GLY A 240 -2.64 -2.47 -0.76
CA GLY A 240 -3.80 -1.78 -0.24
C GLY A 240 -3.46 -0.37 0.22
N MET A 241 -4.46 0.48 0.32
CA MET A 241 -4.31 1.79 0.91
C MET A 241 -4.20 1.69 2.43
N LEU A 242 -3.34 2.48 3.07
CA LEU A 242 -3.28 2.57 4.53
C LEU A 242 -4.37 3.50 5.04
N LEU A 243 -5.07 3.05 6.08
CA LEU A 243 -6.23 3.71 6.68
C LEU A 243 -6.11 3.70 8.22
N PRO A 244 -6.75 4.65 8.94
CA PRO A 244 -6.82 4.59 10.39
C PRO A 244 -7.53 3.33 10.88
N VAL A 245 -6.93 2.62 11.85
CA VAL A 245 -7.45 1.34 12.38
C VAL A 245 -8.80 1.48 13.10
N GLN A 246 -9.13 2.66 13.61
CA GLN A 246 -10.33 2.88 14.43
C GLN A 246 -11.51 3.49 13.68
N ASP A 247 -11.42 3.63 12.35
CA ASP A 247 -12.48 4.20 11.51
C ASP A 247 -12.95 3.19 10.46
N GLU A 248 -13.76 2.23 10.91
CA GLU A 248 -14.30 1.18 10.03
C GLU A 248 -15.23 1.74 8.94
N GLN A 249 -15.96 2.83 9.23
CA GLN A 249 -16.82 3.46 8.22
C GLN A 249 -16.00 4.11 7.10
N TRP A 250 -14.87 4.72 7.45
CA TRP A 250 -13.94 5.24 6.45
C TRP A 250 -13.36 4.12 5.58
N LYS A 251 -12.96 3.02 6.22
CA LYS A 251 -12.48 1.83 5.50
C LYS A 251 -13.53 1.25 4.55
N GLN A 252 -14.78 1.12 5.01
CA GLN A 252 -15.88 0.65 4.17
C GLN A 252 -16.13 1.58 2.97
N ARG A 253 -16.03 2.90 3.15
CA ARG A 253 -16.16 3.88 2.08
C ARG A 253 -15.06 3.74 1.03
N ILE A 254 -13.80 3.65 1.45
CA ILE A 254 -12.69 3.39 0.54
C ILE A 254 -12.85 2.06 -0.17
N ASN A 255 -13.22 1.00 0.54
CA ASN A 255 -13.43 -0.32 -0.06
C ASN A 255 -14.59 -0.31 -1.09
N LYS A 256 -15.68 0.39 -0.80
CA LYS A 256 -16.78 0.56 -1.74
C LYS A 256 -16.30 1.28 -3.01
N PHE A 257 -15.59 2.41 -2.87
CA PHE A 257 -14.99 3.11 -4.00
C PHE A 257 -14.12 2.17 -4.84
N LEU A 258 -13.25 1.39 -4.19
CA LEU A 258 -12.37 0.44 -4.85
C LEU A 258 -13.15 -0.64 -5.63
N LEU A 259 -14.27 -1.12 -5.12
CA LEU A 259 -15.11 -2.11 -5.78
C LEU A 259 -15.94 -1.52 -6.93
N ASP A 260 -16.41 -0.28 -6.78
CA ASP A 260 -17.28 0.39 -7.74
C ASP A 260 -16.48 1.09 -8.87
N SER A 261 -15.18 1.36 -8.65
CA SER A 261 -14.37 2.10 -9.60
C SER A 261 -13.97 1.22 -10.79
N LYS A 262 -14.25 1.69 -12.01
CA LYS A 262 -13.72 1.07 -13.24
C LYS A 262 -12.19 1.04 -13.25
N ALA A 263 -11.56 1.99 -12.55
CA ALA A 263 -10.11 2.13 -12.46
C ALA A 263 -9.39 0.93 -11.83
N ILE A 264 -10.05 0.13 -10.99
CA ILE A 264 -9.45 -1.05 -10.38
C ILE A 264 -9.69 -2.30 -11.18
N ASN A 265 -10.85 -2.40 -11.79
CA ASN A 265 -11.14 -3.48 -12.72
C ASN A 265 -10.25 -3.39 -13.97
N ASP A 266 -9.59 -2.24 -14.17
CA ASP A 266 -8.77 -1.99 -15.34
C ASP A 266 -7.52 -1.14 -15.07
N ILE A 267 -6.72 -1.56 -14.08
CA ILE A 267 -5.39 -0.97 -13.83
C ILE A 267 -4.50 -1.00 -15.08
N VAL A 268 -4.70 -2.02 -15.93
CA VAL A 268 -4.06 -2.12 -17.25
C VAL A 268 -4.48 -0.96 -18.14
N GLU A 269 -5.76 -0.55 -18.08
CA GLU A 269 -6.24 0.60 -18.86
C GLU A 269 -5.69 1.93 -18.34
N ILE A 270 -5.54 2.10 -17.02
CA ILE A 270 -4.85 3.26 -16.47
C ILE A 270 -3.41 3.36 -17.03
N PHE A 271 -2.70 2.23 -17.12
CA PHE A 271 -1.36 2.25 -17.71
C PHE A 271 -1.38 2.56 -19.20
N ARG A 272 -2.40 2.11 -19.95
CA ARG A 272 -2.58 2.47 -21.35
C ARG A 272 -2.89 3.95 -21.54
N GLU A 273 -3.73 4.52 -20.68
CA GLU A 273 -4.07 5.95 -20.70
C GLU A 273 -2.86 6.82 -20.39
N VAL A 274 -2.03 6.42 -19.40
CA VAL A 274 -0.85 7.21 -18.97
C VAL A 274 0.32 7.07 -19.92
N ASP A 275 0.58 5.86 -20.45
CA ASP A 275 1.82 5.53 -21.17
C ASP A 275 1.58 4.94 -22.58
N GLY A 276 0.33 4.78 -22.97
CA GLY A 276 -0.04 4.17 -24.26
C GLY A 276 -0.07 2.64 -24.25
N PRO A 277 -0.49 2.03 -25.37
CA PRO A 277 -0.78 0.60 -25.48
C PRO A 277 0.44 -0.32 -25.31
N ALA A 278 1.66 0.22 -25.47
CA ALA A 278 2.91 -0.50 -25.30
C ALA A 278 3.55 -0.29 -23.92
N SER A 279 2.75 0.16 -22.94
CA SER A 279 3.25 0.42 -21.58
C SER A 279 3.98 -0.81 -21.01
N PRO A 280 5.23 -0.65 -20.57
CA PRO A 280 6.01 -1.76 -20.00
C PRO A 280 5.43 -2.29 -18.69
N TYR A 281 4.51 -1.56 -18.05
CA TYR A 281 3.82 -1.99 -16.84
C TYR A 281 2.85 -3.14 -17.07
N ILE A 282 2.30 -3.23 -18.30
CA ILE A 282 1.23 -4.19 -18.62
C ILE A 282 1.70 -5.61 -18.36
N ASN A 283 2.87 -5.98 -18.87
CA ASN A 283 3.37 -7.36 -18.77
C ASN A 283 3.58 -7.81 -17.32
N VAL A 284 4.25 -6.98 -16.49
CA VAL A 284 4.50 -7.32 -15.08
C VAL A 284 3.22 -7.31 -14.24
N THR A 285 2.21 -6.49 -14.61
CA THR A 285 0.92 -6.43 -13.91
C THR A 285 0.06 -7.63 -14.26
N ILE A 286 -0.03 -8.00 -15.54
CA ILE A 286 -0.80 -9.19 -15.98
C ILE A 286 -0.19 -10.44 -15.36
N ALA A 287 1.13 -10.67 -15.50
CA ALA A 287 1.79 -11.85 -14.95
C ALA A 287 1.59 -11.98 -13.42
N ALA A 288 1.66 -10.86 -12.69
CA ALA A 288 1.41 -10.87 -11.25
C ALA A 288 -0.07 -11.11 -10.92
N THR A 289 -1.00 -10.54 -11.67
CA THR A 289 -2.44 -10.73 -11.45
C THR A 289 -2.82 -12.18 -11.71
N ASP A 290 -2.39 -12.75 -12.83
CA ASP A 290 -2.69 -14.14 -13.20
C ASP A 290 -2.17 -15.15 -12.17
N GLN A 291 -0.97 -14.92 -11.64
CA GLN A 291 -0.35 -15.81 -10.65
C GLN A 291 -0.88 -15.61 -9.23
N CYS A 292 -1.24 -14.38 -8.85
CA CYS A 292 -1.40 -13.99 -7.45
C CYS A 292 -2.83 -13.61 -7.03
N SER A 293 -3.76 -13.36 -7.96
CA SER A 293 -5.13 -12.93 -7.59
C SER A 293 -5.99 -14.03 -6.95
N GLY A 294 -5.57 -15.28 -7.06
CA GLY A 294 -6.27 -16.44 -6.48
C GLY A 294 -5.81 -16.84 -5.07
N LEU A 295 -4.85 -16.11 -4.49
CA LEU A 295 -4.30 -16.34 -3.16
C LEU A 295 -4.90 -15.36 -2.15
#